data_02252268d4f3d04c5973d242395f5404
#
_entry.id   02252268d4f3d04c5973d242395f5404
#
_cell.length_a   1.000
_cell.length_b   1.000
_cell.length_c   1.000
_cell.angle_alpha   90.00
_cell.angle_beta   90.00
_cell.angle_gamma   90.00
#
_symmetry.space_group_name_H-M   'P 1'
#
loop_
_entity.id
_entity.type
_entity.pdbx_description
1 polymer ?
#
loop_
_entity_poly.entity_id
_entity_poly.type
_entity_poly.pdbx_seq_one_letter_code
_entity_poly.pdbx_strand_id
1 'polypeptide(L)'
;MEFLTGAVQKEDLGIAEILAGDYEGKSIKVKGAIHTIRDMGEVAFIVLRRRDGLVQCVYEPGKSRFSVDDLKEADTVEVCGTYKSDDRSPNGFELRLDTITILSEPAEPMPLQINKWKLNTSLEAKLNNRAVALRNPRERATFRIQAVSYTHLRAHETT
;
A
#
# COMPACT_ATOMS: atom_id res chain seq x y z
N MET A 1 -14.31 -23.87 17.99
CA MET A 1 -14.01 -22.90 16.90
C MET A 1 -15.13 -21.86 16.97
N GLU A 2 -14.83 -20.68 17.54
CA GLU A 2 -15.80 -19.58 17.59
C GLU A 2 -15.76 -18.85 16.26
N PHE A 3 -16.89 -18.79 15.58
CA PHE A 3 -17.03 -17.97 14.39
C PHE A 3 -17.28 -16.52 14.83
N LEU A 4 -16.51 -15.58 14.29
CA LEU A 4 -16.74 -14.15 14.46
C LEU A 4 -18.12 -13.81 13.85
N THR A 5 -19.11 -13.67 14.70
CA THR A 5 -20.46 -13.22 14.33
C THR A 5 -20.53 -11.71 14.50
N GLY A 6 -20.31 -10.96 13.43
CA GLY A 6 -20.41 -9.50 13.42
C GLY A 6 -19.61 -8.86 12.30
N ALA A 7 -19.98 -7.66 11.90
CA ALA A 7 -19.19 -6.86 10.97
C ALA A 7 -17.90 -6.39 11.67
N VAL A 8 -16.75 -6.76 11.14
CA VAL A 8 -15.46 -6.22 11.59
C VAL A 8 -15.46 -4.72 11.29
N GLN A 9 -15.38 -3.90 12.32
CA GLN A 9 -15.25 -2.46 12.11
C GLN A 9 -13.93 -2.17 11.40
N LYS A 10 -14.00 -1.39 10.33
CA LYS A 10 -12.85 -0.93 9.60
C LYS A 10 -12.11 0.13 10.43
N GLU A 11 -10.93 -0.24 10.93
CA GLU A 11 -10.14 0.62 11.80
C GLU A 11 -9.29 1.66 11.04
N ASP A 12 -9.07 1.47 9.73
CA ASP A 12 -8.24 2.35 8.91
C ASP A 12 -9.02 2.96 7.74
N LEU A 13 -8.67 4.19 7.38
CA LEU A 13 -9.28 4.90 6.26
C LEU A 13 -8.79 4.36 4.92
N GLY A 14 -9.71 4.15 3.96
CA GLY A 14 -9.38 3.87 2.58
C GLY A 14 -8.90 5.12 1.84
N ILE A 15 -8.15 4.94 0.74
CA ILE A 15 -7.68 6.06 -0.09
C ILE A 15 -8.86 6.91 -0.59
N ALA A 16 -9.95 6.28 -1.02
CA ALA A 16 -11.15 6.98 -1.47
C ALA A 16 -11.82 7.80 -0.35
N GLU A 17 -11.81 7.29 0.88
CA GLU A 17 -12.34 7.98 2.05
C GLU A 17 -11.45 9.16 2.45
N ILE A 18 -10.11 8.98 2.37
CA ILE A 18 -9.15 10.05 2.61
C ILE A 18 -9.34 11.18 1.60
N LEU A 19 -9.51 10.86 0.31
CA LEU A 19 -9.69 11.84 -0.76
C LEU A 19 -11.06 12.55 -0.69
N ALA A 20 -12.09 11.89 -0.18
CA ALA A 20 -13.42 12.46 -0.04
C ALA A 20 -13.59 13.34 1.21
N GLY A 21 -12.70 13.20 2.19
CA GLY A 21 -12.75 13.92 3.45
C GLY A 21 -11.82 15.14 3.47
N ASP A 22 -12.10 16.05 4.40
CA ASP A 22 -11.23 17.20 4.69
C ASP A 22 -10.25 16.80 5.81
N TYR A 23 -9.06 16.33 5.42
CA TYR A 23 -8.01 15.88 6.36
C TYR A 23 -6.78 16.78 6.37
N GLU A 24 -6.77 17.91 5.65
CA GLU A 24 -5.62 18.81 5.61
C GLU A 24 -5.16 19.21 7.01
N GLY A 25 -3.89 18.93 7.32
CA GLY A 25 -3.29 19.17 8.63
C GLY A 25 -3.78 18.25 9.76
N LYS A 26 -4.68 17.30 9.50
CA LYS A 26 -5.14 16.34 10.51
C LYS A 26 -4.26 15.10 10.54
N SER A 27 -4.10 14.53 11.72
CA SER A 27 -3.41 13.23 11.88
C SER A 27 -4.36 12.11 11.48
N ILE A 28 -3.89 11.23 10.60
CA ILE A 28 -4.62 10.04 10.17
C ILE A 28 -3.77 8.80 10.36
N LYS A 29 -4.45 7.68 10.53
CA LYS A 29 -3.84 6.36 10.71
C LYS A 29 -4.11 5.50 9.48
N VAL A 30 -3.05 4.85 8.95
CA VAL A 30 -3.11 4.03 7.76
C VAL A 30 -2.29 2.76 7.95
N LYS A 31 -2.82 1.61 7.53
CA LYS A 31 -2.12 0.33 7.50
C LYS A 31 -1.73 -0.04 6.08
N GLY A 32 -0.56 -0.64 5.90
CA GLY A 32 -0.10 -1.10 4.60
C GLY A 32 1.22 -1.85 4.69
N ALA A 33 1.63 -2.45 3.57
CA ALA A 33 2.95 -3.06 3.46
C ALA A 33 3.93 -2.08 2.80
N ILE A 34 5.14 -1.98 3.32
CA ILE A 34 6.19 -1.15 2.73
C ILE A 34 6.50 -1.67 1.32
N HIS A 35 6.27 -0.82 0.32
CA HIS A 35 6.49 -1.12 -1.08
C HIS A 35 7.90 -0.75 -1.53
N THR A 36 8.36 0.41 -1.10
CA THR A 36 9.74 0.88 -1.31
C THR A 36 10.09 1.96 -0.29
N ILE A 37 11.36 2.05 0.02
CA ILE A 37 11.96 3.09 0.84
C ILE A 37 12.97 3.82 -0.04
N ARG A 38 12.93 5.15 -0.07
CA ARG A 38 13.88 6.01 -0.78
C ARG A 38 14.45 7.00 0.22
N ASP A 39 15.61 6.69 0.74
CA ASP A 39 16.35 7.60 1.60
C ASP A 39 17.10 8.63 0.74
N MET A 40 16.93 9.92 1.07
CA MET A 40 17.61 11.04 0.45
C MET A 40 18.47 11.82 1.46
N GLY A 41 18.74 11.23 2.62
CA GLY A 41 19.53 11.79 3.70
C GLY A 41 18.76 12.73 4.62
N GLU A 42 18.27 13.87 4.13
CA GLU A 42 17.48 14.81 4.94
C GLU A 42 16.00 14.41 5.04
N VAL A 43 15.52 13.61 4.10
CA VAL A 43 14.13 13.16 4.02
C VAL A 43 14.11 11.75 3.45
N ALA A 44 13.27 10.86 3.97
CA ALA A 44 13.02 9.58 3.35
C ALA A 44 11.55 9.45 2.91
N PHE A 45 11.35 8.89 1.73
CA PHE A 45 10.04 8.59 1.20
C PHE A 45 9.75 7.10 1.38
N ILE A 46 8.68 6.79 2.11
CA ILE A 46 8.20 5.43 2.33
C ILE A 46 6.89 5.29 1.59
N VAL A 47 6.87 4.42 0.59
CA VAL A 47 5.64 4.13 -0.17
C VAL A 47 4.98 2.90 0.42
N LEU A 48 3.77 3.03 0.90
CA LEU A 48 2.95 1.93 1.39
C LEU A 48 2.08 1.37 0.28
N ARG A 49 2.07 0.05 0.13
CA ARG A 49 1.16 -0.68 -0.73
C ARG A 49 -0.04 -1.15 0.08
N ARG A 50 -1.19 -0.76 -0.38
CA ARG A 50 -2.50 -1.16 0.16
C ARG A 50 -3.30 -1.92 -0.89
N ARG A 51 -4.46 -2.42 -0.49
CA ARG A 51 -5.41 -3.04 -1.41
C ARG A 51 -5.97 -2.06 -2.43
N ASP A 52 -6.19 -0.83 -2.02
CA ASP A 52 -6.83 0.26 -2.77
C ASP A 52 -5.83 1.14 -3.55
N GLY A 53 -4.53 1.01 -3.31
CA GLY A 53 -3.50 1.74 -4.04
C GLY A 53 -2.18 1.86 -3.29
N LEU A 54 -1.41 2.87 -3.67
CA LEU A 54 -0.14 3.23 -3.05
C LEU A 54 -0.31 4.54 -2.28
N VAL A 55 0.23 4.65 -1.07
CA VAL A 55 0.24 5.88 -0.28
C VAL A 55 1.69 6.29 -0.05
N GLN A 56 2.01 7.52 -0.40
CA GLN A 56 3.33 8.10 -0.14
C GLN A 56 3.36 8.68 1.27
N CYS A 57 4.38 8.29 2.01
CA CYS A 57 4.66 8.80 3.35
C CYS A 57 6.02 9.47 3.35
N VAL A 58 6.14 10.57 4.08
CA VAL A 58 7.38 11.35 4.21
C VAL A 58 7.89 11.24 5.63
N TYR A 59 9.11 10.75 5.76
CA TYR A 59 9.86 10.73 7.00
C TYR A 59 10.79 11.93 7.06
N GLU A 60 10.73 12.68 8.15
CA GLU A 60 11.62 13.81 8.42
C GLU A 60 12.42 13.52 9.70
N PRO A 61 13.76 13.42 9.64
CA PRO A 61 14.59 13.26 10.83
C PRO A 61 14.33 14.38 11.84
N GLY A 62 14.19 14.01 13.10
CA GLY A 62 13.92 14.96 14.19
C GLY A 62 12.44 15.33 14.40
N LYS A 63 11.55 15.04 13.45
CA LYS A 63 10.09 15.16 13.62
C LYS A 63 9.44 13.80 13.85
N SER A 64 9.87 12.78 13.10
CA SER A 64 9.40 11.41 13.25
C SER A 64 10.07 10.75 14.47
N ARG A 65 9.29 9.94 15.20
CA ARG A 65 9.70 9.29 16.47
C ARG A 65 10.27 7.88 16.27
N PHE A 66 10.83 7.59 15.09
CA PHE A 66 11.42 6.28 14.75
C PHE A 66 12.61 6.46 13.81
N SER A 67 13.42 5.40 13.60
CA SER A 67 14.48 5.37 12.59
C SER A 67 14.03 4.65 11.32
N VAL A 68 14.41 5.16 10.16
CA VAL A 68 14.18 4.51 8.86
C VAL A 68 15.01 3.24 8.72
N ASP A 69 16.16 3.17 9.40
CA ASP A 69 17.10 2.03 9.33
C ASP A 69 16.49 0.72 9.85
N ASP A 70 15.47 0.83 10.73
CA ASP A 70 14.77 -0.32 11.30
C ASP A 70 13.72 -0.92 10.35
N LEU A 71 13.44 -0.24 9.22
CA LEU A 71 12.38 -0.62 8.29
C LEU A 71 12.92 -1.39 7.10
N LYS A 72 12.17 -2.41 6.67
CA LYS A 72 12.48 -3.22 5.49
C LYS A 72 11.33 -3.21 4.48
N GLU A 73 11.67 -3.38 3.21
CA GLU A 73 10.65 -3.60 2.18
C GLU A 73 9.85 -4.87 2.53
N ALA A 74 8.55 -4.81 2.32
CA ALA A 74 7.55 -5.83 2.65
C ALA A 74 7.14 -5.93 4.12
N ASP A 75 7.72 -5.17 5.05
CA ASP A 75 7.15 -5.05 6.39
C ASP A 75 5.71 -4.57 6.30
N THR A 76 4.85 -5.18 7.10
CA THR A 76 3.48 -4.69 7.28
C THR A 76 3.47 -3.73 8.46
N VAL A 77 3.05 -2.51 8.21
CA VAL A 77 3.15 -1.42 9.19
C VAL A 77 1.81 -0.70 9.38
N GLU A 78 1.64 -0.15 10.55
CA GLU A 78 0.66 0.88 10.87
C GLU A 78 1.40 2.21 11.00
N VAL A 79 1.00 3.20 10.23
CA VAL A 79 1.57 4.54 10.27
C VAL A 79 0.55 5.54 10.79
N CYS A 80 1.02 6.48 11.59
CA CYS A 80 0.28 7.66 11.99
C CYS A 80 1.03 8.88 11.50
N GLY A 81 0.35 9.77 10.83
CA GLY A 81 0.98 10.96 10.27
C GLY A 81 -0.02 12.02 9.87
N THR A 82 0.48 13.22 9.66
CA THR A 82 -0.31 14.37 9.26
C THR A 82 -0.53 14.37 7.75
N TYR A 83 -1.79 14.44 7.33
CA TYR A 83 -2.16 14.57 5.92
C TYR A 83 -1.71 15.94 5.37
N LYS A 84 -1.14 15.90 4.19
CA LYS A 84 -0.80 17.09 3.41
C LYS A 84 -1.13 16.87 1.94
N SER A 85 -1.82 17.83 1.34
CA SER A 85 -2.04 17.86 -0.11
C SER A 85 -0.72 18.09 -0.85
N ASP A 86 -0.39 17.25 -1.84
CA ASP A 86 0.76 17.42 -2.74
C ASP A 86 0.45 16.77 -4.10
N ASP A 87 0.29 17.60 -5.12
CA ASP A 87 -0.04 17.18 -6.49
C ASP A 87 1.04 16.31 -7.14
N ARG A 88 2.26 16.28 -6.59
CA ARG A 88 3.36 15.43 -7.07
C ARG A 88 3.28 14.00 -6.54
N SER A 89 2.47 13.78 -5.51
CA SER A 89 2.26 12.46 -4.92
C SER A 89 1.31 11.62 -5.77
N PRO A 90 1.43 10.28 -5.77
CA PRO A 90 0.64 9.38 -6.62
C PRO A 90 -0.88 9.54 -6.52
N ASN A 91 -1.38 10.02 -5.38
CA ASN A 91 -2.82 10.23 -5.13
C ASN A 91 -3.16 11.68 -4.81
N GLY A 92 -2.27 12.64 -5.09
CA GLY A 92 -2.49 14.04 -4.78
C GLY A 92 -2.31 14.41 -3.30
N PHE A 93 -1.77 13.49 -2.49
CA PHE A 93 -1.46 13.74 -1.08
C PHE A 93 -0.28 12.92 -0.58
N GLU A 94 0.30 13.37 0.51
CA GLU A 94 1.33 12.65 1.27
C GLU A 94 0.99 12.64 2.77
N LEU A 95 1.53 11.66 3.49
CA LEU A 95 1.47 11.59 4.93
C LEU A 95 2.83 11.94 5.52
N ARG A 96 2.90 13.01 6.29
CA ARG A 96 4.09 13.32 7.09
C ARG A 96 4.07 12.49 8.34
N LEU A 97 5.03 11.57 8.44
CA LEU A 97 5.03 10.54 9.47
C LEU A 97 5.42 11.08 10.84
N ASP A 98 4.59 10.80 11.83
CA ASP A 98 4.88 11.01 13.25
C ASP A 98 5.40 9.72 13.87
N THR A 99 4.69 8.60 13.65
CA THR A 99 5.02 7.29 14.19
C THR A 99 4.78 6.17 13.19
N ILE A 100 5.53 5.10 13.33
CA ILE A 100 5.36 3.85 12.62
C ILE A 100 5.44 2.68 13.59
N THR A 101 4.57 1.70 13.41
CA THR A 101 4.57 0.45 14.17
C THR A 101 4.64 -0.72 13.21
N ILE A 102 5.65 -1.57 13.37
CA ILE A 102 5.78 -2.79 12.58
C ILE A 102 4.77 -3.80 13.15
N LEU A 103 3.84 -4.25 12.33
CA LEU A 103 2.84 -5.25 12.67
C LEU A 103 3.32 -6.67 12.36
N SER A 104 4.10 -6.81 11.28
CA SER A 104 4.66 -8.09 10.83
C SER A 104 5.83 -7.85 9.90
N GLU A 105 6.88 -8.63 10.07
CA GLU A 105 8.02 -8.70 9.18
C GLU A 105 7.89 -9.89 8.22
N PRO A 106 8.44 -9.83 7.00
CA PRO A 106 8.51 -11.00 6.12
C PRO A 106 9.50 -12.01 6.68
N ALA A 107 9.12 -13.29 6.67
CA ALA A 107 10.00 -14.39 7.13
C ALA A 107 11.25 -14.56 6.23
N GLU A 108 11.11 -14.25 4.94
CA GLU A 108 12.18 -14.33 3.94
C GLU A 108 12.11 -13.13 2.99
N PRO A 109 13.23 -12.77 2.35
CA PRO A 109 13.24 -11.74 1.31
C PRO A 109 12.29 -12.07 0.17
N MET A 110 11.68 -11.04 -0.41
CA MET A 110 10.77 -11.20 -1.54
C MET A 110 11.49 -11.84 -2.75
N PRO A 111 10.99 -12.95 -3.32
CA PRO A 111 11.60 -13.62 -4.47
C PRO A 111 11.51 -12.80 -5.77
N LEU A 112 10.66 -11.77 -5.81
CA LEU A 112 10.50 -10.87 -6.94
C LEU A 112 10.51 -9.40 -6.48
N GLN A 113 11.20 -8.55 -7.24
CA GLN A 113 11.17 -7.09 -7.01
C GLN A 113 9.85 -6.50 -7.51
N ILE A 114 8.84 -6.47 -6.66
CA ILE A 114 7.48 -6.00 -7.00
C ILE A 114 7.32 -4.48 -6.96
N ASN A 115 8.32 -3.75 -6.49
CA ASN A 115 8.33 -2.30 -6.34
C ASN A 115 8.57 -1.52 -7.65
N LYS A 116 8.85 -2.19 -8.75
CA LYS A 116 8.99 -1.57 -10.07
C LYS A 116 7.67 -1.54 -10.80
N TRP A 117 7.45 -0.51 -11.64
CA TRP A 117 6.25 -0.39 -12.49
C TRP A 117 6.00 -1.65 -13.31
N LYS A 118 7.03 -2.19 -13.96
CA LYS A 118 6.97 -3.44 -14.72
C LYS A 118 7.90 -4.47 -14.08
N LEU A 119 7.37 -5.66 -13.83
CA LEU A 119 8.20 -6.79 -13.40
C LEU A 119 9.09 -7.23 -14.56
N ASN A 120 10.40 -7.02 -14.41
CA ASN A 120 11.39 -7.48 -15.38
C ASN A 120 11.86 -8.89 -15.03
N THR A 121 10.97 -9.85 -15.25
CA THR A 121 11.21 -11.28 -14.93
C THR A 121 10.50 -12.17 -15.94
N SER A 122 10.93 -13.42 -16.06
CA SER A 122 10.34 -14.41 -16.96
C SER A 122 8.88 -14.73 -16.57
N LEU A 123 8.12 -15.23 -17.54
CA LEU A 123 6.76 -15.71 -17.29
C LEU A 123 6.75 -16.86 -16.27
N GLU A 124 7.69 -17.78 -16.39
CA GLU A 124 7.85 -18.90 -15.47
C GLU A 124 8.06 -18.43 -14.02
N ALA A 125 8.96 -17.47 -13.79
CA ALA A 125 9.20 -16.91 -12.47
C ALA A 125 7.95 -16.21 -11.90
N LYS A 126 7.16 -15.52 -12.75
CA LYS A 126 5.86 -14.93 -12.36
C LYS A 126 4.84 -15.98 -11.98
N LEU A 127 4.77 -17.09 -12.71
CA LEU A 127 3.82 -18.16 -12.45
C LEU A 127 4.18 -18.92 -11.17
N ASN A 128 5.46 -19.26 -10.98
CA ASN A 128 5.95 -19.94 -9.79
C ASN A 128 5.77 -19.09 -8.51
N ASN A 129 5.87 -17.77 -8.65
CA ASN A 129 5.69 -16.82 -7.55
C ASN A 129 4.43 -15.97 -7.72
N ARG A 130 3.34 -16.55 -8.21
CA ARG A 130 2.12 -15.81 -8.62
C ARG A 130 1.54 -14.94 -7.50
N ALA A 131 1.48 -15.45 -6.28
CA ALA A 131 0.95 -14.71 -5.13
C ALA A 131 1.76 -13.44 -4.84
N VAL A 132 3.08 -13.47 -5.03
CA VAL A 132 3.96 -12.31 -4.88
C VAL A 132 3.88 -11.40 -6.10
N ALA A 133 3.91 -11.95 -7.32
CA ALA A 133 3.81 -11.17 -8.56
C ALA A 133 2.53 -10.31 -8.60
N LEU A 134 1.39 -10.85 -8.15
CA LEU A 134 0.11 -10.15 -8.09
C LEU A 134 0.04 -9.04 -7.01
N ARG A 135 1.04 -8.91 -6.16
CA ARG A 135 1.19 -7.74 -5.29
C ARG A 135 1.65 -6.50 -6.07
N ASN A 136 2.25 -6.67 -7.24
CA ASN A 136 2.55 -5.55 -8.14
C ASN A 136 1.23 -4.97 -8.71
N PRO A 137 1.01 -3.64 -8.63
CA PRO A 137 -0.25 -3.02 -9.07
C PRO A 137 -0.58 -3.26 -10.54
N ARG A 138 0.43 -3.25 -11.42
CA ARG A 138 0.26 -3.47 -12.86
C ARG A 138 -0.14 -4.91 -13.19
N GLU A 139 0.55 -5.89 -12.60
CA GLU A 139 0.21 -7.31 -12.80
C GLU A 139 -1.21 -7.60 -12.30
N ARG A 140 -1.59 -7.02 -11.16
CA ARG A 140 -2.95 -7.14 -10.62
C ARG A 140 -4.01 -6.45 -11.45
N ALA A 141 -3.69 -5.33 -12.10
CA ALA A 141 -4.64 -4.57 -12.92
C ALA A 141 -5.25 -5.40 -14.04
N THR A 142 -4.48 -6.28 -14.68
CA THR A 142 -4.96 -7.21 -15.72
C THR A 142 -6.12 -8.07 -15.20
N PHE A 143 -5.97 -8.66 -14.03
CA PHE A 143 -7.02 -9.50 -13.42
C PHE A 143 -8.23 -8.70 -12.95
N ARG A 144 -8.02 -7.45 -12.51
CA ARG A 144 -9.14 -6.55 -12.17
C ARG A 144 -9.97 -6.22 -13.39
N ILE A 145 -9.34 -5.91 -14.53
CA ILE A 145 -10.04 -5.64 -15.80
C ILE A 145 -10.80 -6.90 -16.25
N GLN A 146 -10.16 -8.06 -16.20
CA GLN A 146 -10.79 -9.33 -16.55
C GLN A 146 -12.01 -9.62 -15.67
N ALA A 147 -11.93 -9.41 -14.37
CA ALA A 147 -13.04 -9.63 -13.45
C ALA A 147 -14.24 -8.71 -13.76
N VAL A 148 -13.97 -7.42 -14.01
CA VAL A 148 -15.02 -6.44 -14.39
C VAL A 148 -15.66 -6.83 -15.72
N SER A 149 -14.85 -7.16 -16.73
CA SER A 149 -15.35 -7.57 -18.06
C SER A 149 -16.22 -8.83 -17.97
N TYR A 150 -15.78 -9.82 -17.19
CA TYR A 150 -16.56 -11.06 -17.00
C TYR A 150 -17.91 -10.79 -16.31
N THR A 151 -17.90 -9.97 -15.26
CA THR A 151 -19.12 -9.61 -14.53
C THR A 151 -20.10 -8.86 -15.45
N HIS A 152 -19.57 -7.93 -16.26
CA HIS A 152 -20.39 -7.17 -17.21
C HIS A 152 -21.03 -8.05 -18.28
N LEU A 153 -20.24 -8.91 -18.94
CA LEU A 153 -20.75 -9.85 -19.95
C LEU A 153 -21.82 -10.76 -19.37
N ARG A 154 -21.57 -11.36 -18.17
CA ARG A 154 -22.53 -12.25 -17.53
C ARG A 154 -23.85 -11.56 -17.16
N ALA A 155 -23.82 -10.29 -16.77
CA ALA A 155 -25.02 -9.52 -16.46
C ALA A 155 -25.90 -9.28 -17.71
N HIS A 156 -25.28 -9.23 -18.90
CA HIS A 156 -25.99 -9.03 -20.16
C HIS A 156 -26.49 -10.34 -20.81
N GLU A 157 -25.88 -11.49 -20.50
CA GLU A 157 -26.26 -12.78 -21.04
C GLU A 157 -27.38 -13.49 -20.25
N THR A 158 -27.81 -12.94 -19.12
CA THR A 158 -28.82 -13.52 -18.22
C THR A 158 -30.20 -12.87 -18.33
N THR A 159 -30.46 -12.15 -19.43
CA THR A 159 -31.81 -11.64 -19.76
C THR A 159 -32.53 -12.54 -20.75
#